data_3dcee0c2a4889d54e620451617a57767
#
_entry.id   3dcee0c2a4889d54e620451617a57767
#
_cell.length_a   1.000
_cell.length_b   1.000
_cell.length_c   1.000
_cell.angle_alpha   90.00
_cell.angle_beta   90.00
_cell.angle_gamma   90.00
#
_symmetry.space_group_name_H-M   'P 1'
#
loop_
_entity.id
_entity.type
_entity.pdbx_description
1 polymer ?
#
loop_
_entity_poly.entity_id
_entity_poly.type
_entity_poly.pdbx_seq_one_letter_code
_entity_poly.pdbx_strand_id
1 'polypeptide(L)'
;MAKGINPNLKLKTRTLKSLDQYLNGLKEGNRFILGEVLTLIESNTSEHRNIANQILNTIDTSSEASIRIGITGSPGAGKSTFIETLGGHFTDKGKKVAVLAIDPSSTKSQGSILGDKTRMQSLSTNPNAFVRPTASANKLGGVAQSTKESIALCEAAGYDIILVESVGVGQSETELADLVDIYLLLLLPGGGDGVQGIKRGVVELADMLVVNKYDGEYKHLAEKSRKDFALSNSLFHHDLAEWRVPVLLCSSTENKGFESVLEKIDGFVALSKEQSFYSQKRAKQDEKWLNQQIKTVLIHKANQLFDVENHLKDKSTTTSTFKKLQYIQNAIENRFHQLMGNKD
;
A
#
# COMPACT_ATOMS: atom_id res chain seq x y z
N MET A 1 -27.96 3.73 28.52
CA MET A 1 -28.85 2.68 27.97
C MET A 1 -28.68 2.63 26.46
N ALA A 2 -27.92 1.68 25.96
CA ALA A 2 -27.71 1.49 24.51
C ALA A 2 -28.97 0.82 23.93
N LYS A 3 -29.78 1.58 23.19
CA LYS A 3 -30.94 1.07 22.46
C LYS A 3 -30.51 0.49 21.11
N GLY A 4 -30.85 -0.78 20.87
CA GLY A 4 -31.37 -1.19 19.59
C GLY A 4 -30.44 -1.94 18.66
N ILE A 5 -29.82 -3.05 19.09
CA ILE A 5 -29.51 -4.14 18.13
C ILE A 5 -30.78 -5.00 18.09
N ASN A 6 -31.41 -5.05 16.90
CA ASN A 6 -32.57 -5.91 16.68
C ASN A 6 -32.16 -7.39 16.87
N PRO A 7 -32.60 -8.12 17.91
CA PRO A 7 -32.16 -9.49 18.19
C PRO A 7 -32.58 -10.49 17.09
N ASN A 8 -33.44 -10.09 16.17
CA ASN A 8 -33.92 -10.89 15.05
C ASN A 8 -33.22 -10.61 13.72
N LEU A 9 -32.15 -9.81 13.72
CA LEU A 9 -31.34 -9.58 12.51
C LEU A 9 -30.53 -10.86 12.24
N LYS A 10 -31.09 -11.82 11.53
CA LYS A 10 -30.34 -12.91 10.93
C LYS A 10 -29.41 -12.28 9.89
N LEU A 11 -28.15 -12.11 10.23
CA LEU A 11 -27.10 -11.83 9.25
C LEU A 11 -27.19 -12.94 8.20
N LYS A 12 -27.68 -12.60 7.00
CA LYS A 12 -27.60 -13.50 5.86
C LYS A 12 -26.12 -13.79 5.66
N THR A 13 -25.69 -14.99 5.99
CA THR A 13 -24.38 -15.51 5.58
C THR A 13 -24.34 -15.38 4.06
N ARG A 14 -23.51 -14.47 3.53
CA ARG A 14 -23.31 -14.35 2.09
C ARG A 14 -22.72 -15.67 1.61
N THR A 15 -23.47 -16.39 0.79
CA THR A 15 -22.97 -17.56 0.07
C THR A 15 -21.84 -17.13 -0.85
N LEU A 16 -20.72 -17.82 -0.79
CA LEU A 16 -19.60 -17.60 -1.71
C LEU A 16 -20.05 -17.88 -3.15
N LYS A 17 -19.60 -17.05 -4.08
CA LYS A 17 -19.84 -17.23 -5.50
C LYS A 17 -18.85 -18.26 -6.07
N SER A 18 -19.12 -18.81 -7.26
CA SER A 18 -18.16 -19.66 -7.97
C SER A 18 -16.95 -18.84 -8.43
N LEU A 19 -15.83 -19.51 -8.66
CA LEU A 19 -14.61 -18.89 -9.19
C LEU A 19 -14.89 -18.14 -10.49
N ASP A 20 -15.65 -18.75 -11.42
CA ASP A 20 -16.00 -18.13 -12.70
C ASP A 20 -16.83 -16.85 -12.52
N GLN A 21 -17.74 -16.82 -11.56
CA GLN A 21 -18.52 -15.60 -11.26
C GLN A 21 -17.64 -14.46 -10.77
N TYR A 22 -16.62 -14.76 -9.96
CA TYR A 22 -15.66 -13.76 -9.52
C TYR A 22 -14.78 -13.28 -10.68
N LEU A 23 -14.23 -14.20 -11.47
CA LEU A 23 -13.35 -13.86 -12.59
C LEU A 23 -14.07 -13.05 -13.67
N ASN A 24 -15.28 -13.44 -14.05
CA ASN A 24 -16.08 -12.71 -15.04
C ASN A 24 -16.45 -11.32 -14.52
N GLY A 25 -16.88 -11.22 -13.26
CA GLY A 25 -17.21 -9.92 -12.66
C GLY A 25 -16.00 -8.99 -12.56
N LEU A 26 -14.80 -9.49 -12.31
CA LEU A 26 -13.57 -8.68 -12.36
C LEU A 26 -13.29 -8.20 -13.79
N LYS A 27 -13.36 -9.07 -14.80
CA LYS A 27 -13.16 -8.69 -16.21
C LYS A 27 -14.15 -7.66 -16.71
N GLU A 28 -15.40 -7.70 -16.21
CA GLU A 28 -16.44 -6.71 -16.50
C GLU A 28 -16.23 -5.39 -15.74
N GLY A 29 -15.25 -5.30 -14.86
CA GLY A 29 -15.01 -4.12 -14.01
C GLY A 29 -16.10 -3.91 -12.96
N ASN A 30 -16.78 -4.99 -12.53
CA ASN A 30 -17.85 -4.91 -11.54
C ASN A 30 -17.31 -4.55 -10.16
N ARG A 31 -17.57 -3.31 -9.71
CA ARG A 31 -17.08 -2.77 -8.43
C ARG A 31 -17.55 -3.55 -7.20
N PHE A 32 -18.73 -4.19 -7.26
CA PHE A 32 -19.24 -4.99 -6.15
C PHE A 32 -18.48 -6.31 -6.04
N ILE A 33 -18.20 -6.96 -7.17
CA ILE A 33 -17.37 -8.17 -7.22
C ILE A 33 -15.94 -7.86 -6.76
N LEU A 34 -15.34 -6.77 -7.24
CA LEU A 34 -14.03 -6.33 -6.76
C LEU A 34 -14.04 -6.14 -5.23
N GLY A 35 -15.05 -5.46 -4.69
CA GLY A 35 -15.19 -5.27 -3.24
C GLY A 35 -15.34 -6.58 -2.45
N GLU A 36 -16.05 -7.58 -3.00
CA GLU A 36 -16.18 -8.91 -2.41
C GLU A 36 -14.83 -9.66 -2.43
N VAL A 37 -14.15 -9.68 -3.57
CA VAL A 37 -12.84 -10.36 -3.70
C VAL A 37 -11.79 -9.72 -2.79
N LEU A 38 -11.75 -8.39 -2.69
CA LEU A 38 -10.91 -7.69 -1.72
C LEU A 38 -11.20 -8.11 -0.27
N THR A 39 -12.47 -8.37 0.05
CA THR A 39 -12.84 -8.91 1.37
C THR A 39 -12.36 -10.35 1.57
N LEU A 40 -12.34 -11.17 0.52
CA LEU A 40 -11.80 -12.53 0.58
C LEU A 40 -10.28 -12.54 0.85
N ILE A 41 -9.53 -11.66 0.19
CA ILE A 41 -8.09 -11.54 0.44
C ILE A 41 -7.77 -11.00 1.83
N GLU A 42 -8.65 -10.20 2.43
CA GLU A 42 -8.50 -9.67 3.79
C GLU A 42 -8.96 -10.67 4.87
N SER A 43 -9.68 -11.72 4.50
CA SER A 43 -10.21 -12.70 5.44
C SER A 43 -9.15 -13.65 6.01
N ASN A 44 -9.35 -14.06 7.28
CA ASN A 44 -8.51 -15.04 7.95
C ASN A 44 -9.04 -16.48 7.82
N THR A 45 -10.20 -16.70 7.19
CA THR A 45 -10.75 -18.05 7.00
C THR A 45 -10.05 -18.76 5.85
N SER A 46 -9.73 -20.05 6.04
CA SER A 46 -9.05 -20.88 5.04
C SER A 46 -9.83 -20.98 3.72
N GLU A 47 -11.16 -21.10 3.81
CA GLU A 47 -12.04 -21.19 2.65
C GLU A 47 -11.97 -19.93 1.78
N HIS A 48 -12.09 -18.73 2.39
CA HIS A 48 -11.97 -17.45 1.70
C HIS A 48 -10.59 -17.30 1.06
N ARG A 49 -9.53 -17.66 1.79
CA ARG A 49 -8.17 -17.56 1.29
C ARG A 49 -7.90 -18.49 0.12
N ASN A 50 -8.47 -19.70 0.13
CA ASN A 50 -8.35 -20.64 -0.99
C ASN A 50 -8.98 -20.06 -2.26
N ILE A 51 -10.18 -19.51 -2.18
CA ILE A 51 -10.83 -18.86 -3.33
C ILE A 51 -10.02 -17.64 -3.79
N ALA A 52 -9.58 -16.79 -2.87
CA ALA A 52 -8.74 -15.63 -3.18
C ALA A 52 -7.46 -16.03 -3.92
N ASN A 53 -6.78 -17.09 -3.48
CA ASN A 53 -5.58 -17.61 -4.13
C ASN A 53 -5.88 -18.15 -5.54
N GLN A 54 -7.01 -18.85 -5.73
CA GLN A 54 -7.41 -19.31 -7.06
C GLN A 54 -7.65 -18.13 -8.01
N ILE A 55 -8.32 -17.07 -7.53
CA ILE A 55 -8.54 -15.85 -8.32
C ILE A 55 -7.20 -15.20 -8.67
N LEU A 56 -6.32 -14.97 -7.68
CA LEU A 56 -5.00 -14.34 -7.87
C LEU A 56 -4.10 -15.12 -8.84
N ASN A 57 -4.19 -16.47 -8.82
CA ASN A 57 -3.42 -17.33 -9.74
C ASN A 57 -3.98 -17.32 -11.17
N THR A 58 -5.21 -16.86 -11.37
CA THR A 58 -5.89 -16.91 -12.68
C THR A 58 -5.93 -15.55 -13.37
N ILE A 59 -5.89 -14.45 -12.61
CA ILE A 59 -5.89 -13.10 -13.20
C ILE A 59 -4.53 -12.83 -13.86
N ASP A 60 -4.59 -12.10 -14.99
CA ASP A 60 -3.39 -11.60 -15.65
C ASP A 60 -2.90 -10.34 -14.92
N THR A 61 -1.70 -10.40 -14.37
CA THR A 61 -1.03 -9.30 -13.68
C THR A 61 0.10 -8.68 -14.51
N SER A 62 0.30 -9.15 -15.74
CA SER A 62 1.39 -8.70 -16.64
C SER A 62 1.09 -7.36 -17.33
N SER A 63 -0.13 -6.85 -17.20
CA SER A 63 -0.56 -5.63 -17.89
C SER A 63 0.16 -4.38 -17.35
N GLU A 64 0.92 -3.70 -18.22
CA GLU A 64 1.48 -2.37 -17.96
C GLU A 64 0.49 -1.23 -18.29
N ALA A 65 -0.80 -1.54 -18.46
CA ALA A 65 -1.81 -0.56 -18.84
C ALA A 65 -2.17 0.41 -17.69
N SER A 66 -2.00 -0.03 -16.45
CA SER A 66 -2.29 0.77 -15.27
C SER A 66 -1.05 1.53 -14.75
N ILE A 67 -1.29 2.63 -14.03
CA ILE A 67 -0.28 3.40 -13.33
C ILE A 67 -0.57 3.31 -11.83
N ARG A 68 0.42 2.87 -11.04
CA ARG A 68 0.35 2.78 -9.58
C ARG A 68 1.05 4.00 -8.99
N ILE A 69 0.31 4.83 -8.26
CA ILE A 69 0.84 6.05 -7.63
C ILE A 69 0.72 5.92 -6.12
N GLY A 70 1.85 5.83 -5.43
CA GLY A 70 1.93 5.86 -3.98
C GLY A 70 1.96 7.29 -3.47
N ILE A 71 1.11 7.60 -2.50
CA ILE A 71 1.04 8.92 -1.90
C ILE A 71 1.34 8.80 -0.42
N THR A 72 2.43 9.41 0.00
CA THR A 72 2.88 9.45 1.38
C THR A 72 3.09 10.89 1.85
N GLY A 73 3.36 11.06 3.13
CA GLY A 73 3.60 12.37 3.74
C GLY A 73 3.18 12.36 5.19
N SER A 74 3.65 13.35 5.94
CA SER A 74 3.35 13.48 7.37
C SER A 74 1.84 13.55 7.66
N PRO A 75 1.40 13.16 8.87
CA PRO A 75 0.04 13.43 9.31
C PRO A 75 -0.29 14.92 9.17
N GLY A 76 -1.50 15.21 8.66
CA GLY A 76 -1.93 16.58 8.40
C GLY A 76 -1.46 17.20 7.10
N ALA A 77 -0.65 16.52 6.28
CA ALA A 77 -0.24 17.02 4.96
C ALA A 77 -1.39 17.15 3.95
N GLY A 78 -2.55 16.55 4.25
CA GLY A 78 -3.74 16.63 3.40
C GLY A 78 -3.78 15.54 2.34
N LYS A 79 -3.20 14.34 2.61
CA LYS A 79 -3.15 13.23 1.66
C LYS A 79 -4.51 12.85 1.09
N SER A 80 -5.50 12.61 1.93
CA SER A 80 -6.83 12.20 1.48
C SER A 80 -7.51 13.28 0.63
N THR A 81 -7.35 14.58 0.97
CA THR A 81 -7.86 15.69 0.14
C THR A 81 -7.13 15.80 -1.18
N PHE A 82 -5.81 15.58 -1.17
CA PHE A 82 -5.00 15.56 -2.38
C PHE A 82 -5.41 14.40 -3.31
N ILE A 83 -5.64 13.21 -2.77
CA ILE A 83 -6.12 12.03 -3.50
C ILE A 83 -7.50 12.27 -4.10
N GLU A 84 -8.40 12.89 -3.34
CA GLU A 84 -9.75 13.26 -3.79
C GLU A 84 -9.66 14.18 -5.03
N THR A 85 -8.85 15.22 -4.96
CA THR A 85 -8.69 16.19 -6.05
C THR A 85 -7.96 15.57 -7.24
N LEU A 86 -6.83 14.87 -7.03
CA LEU A 86 -6.07 14.22 -8.08
C LEU A 86 -6.89 13.13 -8.80
N GLY A 87 -7.60 12.31 -8.02
CA GLY A 87 -8.49 11.27 -8.56
C GLY A 87 -9.64 11.88 -9.37
N GLY A 88 -10.19 13.02 -8.92
CA GLY A 88 -11.18 13.80 -9.67
C GLY A 88 -10.66 14.19 -11.06
N HIS A 89 -9.47 14.77 -11.14
CA HIS A 89 -8.84 15.14 -12.42
C HIS A 89 -8.65 13.93 -13.35
N PHE A 90 -8.29 12.77 -12.82
CA PHE A 90 -8.18 11.56 -13.65
C PHE A 90 -9.55 11.07 -14.13
N THR A 91 -10.57 11.07 -13.25
CA THR A 91 -11.93 10.66 -13.67
C THR A 91 -12.56 11.63 -14.67
N ASP A 92 -12.27 12.92 -14.59
CA ASP A 92 -12.69 13.94 -15.56
C ASP A 92 -12.03 13.73 -16.94
N LYS A 93 -10.84 13.14 -16.98
CA LYS A 93 -10.18 12.69 -18.21
C LYS A 93 -10.70 11.31 -18.68
N GLY A 94 -11.76 10.76 -18.10
CA GLY A 94 -12.37 9.48 -18.44
C GLY A 94 -11.60 8.24 -17.96
N LYS A 95 -10.62 8.41 -17.06
CA LYS A 95 -9.87 7.30 -16.48
C LYS A 95 -10.63 6.63 -15.34
N LYS A 96 -10.49 5.31 -15.22
CA LYS A 96 -10.96 4.56 -14.06
C LYS A 96 -9.91 4.62 -12.95
N VAL A 97 -10.31 5.08 -11.76
CA VAL A 97 -9.42 5.33 -10.62
C VAL A 97 -9.78 4.40 -9.46
N ALA A 98 -8.83 3.63 -8.96
CA ALA A 98 -8.95 2.93 -7.68
C ALA A 98 -8.12 3.65 -6.62
N VAL A 99 -8.69 3.81 -5.42
CA VAL A 99 -8.00 4.35 -4.23
C VAL A 99 -7.94 3.28 -3.17
N LEU A 100 -6.73 2.91 -2.77
CA LEU A 100 -6.43 1.96 -1.72
C LEU A 100 -5.79 2.72 -0.54
N ALA A 101 -6.55 2.92 0.54
CA ALA A 101 -6.03 3.55 1.75
C ALA A 101 -5.52 2.47 2.71
N ILE A 102 -4.22 2.47 2.98
CA ILE A 102 -3.57 1.50 3.87
C ILE A 102 -3.62 2.02 5.29
N ASP A 103 -4.39 1.40 6.19
CA ASP A 103 -4.43 1.73 7.62
C ASP A 103 -3.90 0.57 8.48
N PRO A 104 -2.65 0.65 8.99
CA PRO A 104 -2.11 -0.36 9.91
C PRO A 104 -2.81 -0.36 11.29
N SER A 105 -3.54 0.70 11.64
CA SER A 105 -4.18 0.82 12.96
C SER A 105 -5.58 0.19 13.02
N SER A 106 -6.15 -0.24 11.91
CA SER A 106 -7.54 -0.73 11.81
C SER A 106 -7.81 -2.04 12.56
N THR A 107 -6.77 -2.66 13.18
CA THR A 107 -6.94 -3.84 14.04
C THR A 107 -7.71 -3.54 15.34
N LYS A 108 -7.85 -2.28 15.76
CA LYS A 108 -8.50 -1.89 17.02
C LYS A 108 -9.73 -1.00 16.88
N SER A 109 -9.97 -0.40 15.72
CA SER A 109 -11.10 0.52 15.55
C SER A 109 -11.86 0.27 14.24
N GLN A 110 -13.04 -0.32 14.34
CA GLN A 110 -14.01 -0.38 13.20
C GLN A 110 -14.44 1.02 12.72
N GLY A 111 -13.93 2.10 13.31
CA GLY A 111 -14.28 3.49 13.01
C GLY A 111 -13.49 4.12 11.86
N SER A 112 -12.33 3.59 11.46
CA SER A 112 -11.51 4.20 10.40
C SER A 112 -12.14 4.05 9.00
N ILE A 113 -12.82 2.94 8.74
CA ILE A 113 -13.47 2.64 7.45
C ILE A 113 -14.54 3.68 7.06
N LEU A 114 -15.26 4.22 8.04
CA LEU A 114 -16.23 5.30 7.79
C LEU A 114 -15.53 6.65 7.60
N GLY A 115 -14.43 6.92 8.30
CA GLY A 115 -13.71 8.18 8.25
C GLY A 115 -13.10 8.48 6.88
N ASP A 116 -12.54 7.48 6.21
CA ASP A 116 -11.89 7.67 4.90
C ASP A 116 -12.91 7.85 3.77
N LYS A 117 -14.03 7.13 3.81
CA LYS A 117 -15.14 7.36 2.85
C LYS A 117 -15.78 8.73 2.99
N THR A 118 -15.84 9.29 4.21
CA THR A 118 -16.37 10.63 4.43
C THR A 118 -15.41 11.74 3.98
N ARG A 119 -14.10 11.45 3.88
CA ARG A 119 -13.09 12.39 3.40
C ARG A 119 -12.96 12.42 1.87
N MET A 120 -13.42 11.39 1.17
CA MET A 120 -13.34 11.24 -0.29
C MET A 120 -14.76 11.06 -0.88
N GLN A 121 -15.67 12.01 -0.61
CA GLN A 121 -17.08 11.87 -0.95
C GLN A 121 -17.32 11.89 -2.45
N SER A 122 -16.68 12.77 -3.21
CA SER A 122 -16.89 12.89 -4.65
C SER A 122 -16.37 11.66 -5.39
N LEU A 123 -15.18 11.17 -5.03
CA LEU A 123 -14.65 9.93 -5.61
C LEU A 123 -15.49 8.70 -5.23
N SER A 124 -15.96 8.60 -3.99
CA SER A 124 -16.75 7.44 -3.55
C SER A 124 -18.08 7.30 -4.26
N THR A 125 -18.64 8.41 -4.77
CA THR A 125 -19.88 8.45 -5.57
C THR A 125 -19.66 8.42 -7.07
N ASN A 126 -18.44 8.67 -7.54
CA ASN A 126 -18.10 8.68 -8.96
C ASN A 126 -18.16 7.25 -9.55
N PRO A 127 -18.87 7.01 -10.68
CA PRO A 127 -18.98 5.70 -11.31
C PRO A 127 -17.61 5.18 -11.83
N ASN A 128 -16.69 6.06 -12.19
CA ASN A 128 -15.35 5.74 -12.65
C ASN A 128 -14.33 5.61 -11.50
N ALA A 129 -14.75 5.73 -10.24
CA ALA A 129 -13.87 5.59 -9.10
C ALA A 129 -14.30 4.45 -8.16
N PHE A 130 -13.32 3.84 -7.54
CA PHE A 130 -13.49 2.83 -6.49
C PHE A 130 -12.61 3.20 -5.30
N VAL A 131 -13.20 3.43 -4.14
CA VAL A 131 -12.48 3.81 -2.91
C VAL A 131 -12.60 2.67 -1.90
N ARG A 132 -11.47 2.13 -1.49
CA ARG A 132 -11.38 1.03 -0.52
C ARG A 132 -10.39 1.33 0.59
N PRO A 133 -10.84 1.54 1.83
CA PRO A 133 -9.98 1.39 3.00
C PRO A 133 -9.57 -0.08 3.14
N THR A 134 -8.27 -0.35 3.16
CA THR A 134 -7.72 -1.71 3.34
C THR A 134 -7.37 -1.90 4.81
N ALA A 135 -7.92 -2.95 5.42
CA ALA A 135 -7.58 -3.32 6.78
C ALA A 135 -6.31 -4.18 6.77
N SER A 136 -5.24 -3.68 7.38
CA SER A 136 -3.97 -4.40 7.54
C SER A 136 -3.98 -5.34 8.75
N ALA A 137 -5.03 -6.14 8.94
CA ALA A 137 -5.13 -7.02 10.10
C ALA A 137 -4.15 -8.19 10.02
N ASN A 138 -3.29 -8.31 11.03
CA ASN A 138 -2.56 -9.50 11.54
C ASN A 138 -2.36 -10.68 10.56
N LYS A 139 -1.93 -10.44 9.32
CA LYS A 139 -1.65 -11.51 8.36
C LYS A 139 -0.18 -11.87 8.32
N LEU A 140 0.08 -13.15 8.10
CA LEU A 140 1.39 -13.64 7.67
C LEU A 140 1.75 -12.90 6.36
N GLY A 141 2.80 -12.07 6.37
CA GLY A 141 3.19 -11.25 5.21
C GLY A 141 2.84 -9.76 5.31
N GLY A 142 2.03 -9.34 6.29
CA GLY A 142 1.80 -7.92 6.61
C GLY A 142 0.98 -7.11 5.62
N VAL A 143 1.05 -5.78 5.76
CA VAL A 143 0.34 -4.78 4.95
C VAL A 143 0.74 -4.86 3.49
N ALA A 144 2.03 -5.05 3.22
CA ALA A 144 2.57 -5.09 1.86
C ALA A 144 1.99 -6.23 1.01
N GLN A 145 1.70 -7.40 1.61
CA GLN A 145 1.10 -8.52 0.89
C GLN A 145 -0.33 -8.20 0.45
N SER A 146 -1.20 -7.78 1.36
CA SER A 146 -2.59 -7.49 1.03
C SER A 146 -2.72 -6.31 0.07
N THR A 147 -1.82 -5.33 0.15
CA THR A 147 -1.78 -4.19 -0.76
C THR A 147 -1.39 -4.62 -2.17
N LYS A 148 -0.36 -5.45 -2.33
CA LYS A 148 0.03 -5.97 -3.65
C LYS A 148 -1.08 -6.80 -4.29
N GLU A 149 -1.70 -7.68 -3.52
CA GLU A 149 -2.86 -8.46 -3.95
C GLU A 149 -4.04 -7.55 -4.36
N SER A 150 -4.29 -6.46 -3.61
CA SER A 150 -5.35 -5.48 -3.92
C SER A 150 -5.05 -4.69 -5.20
N ILE A 151 -3.80 -4.29 -5.41
CA ILE A 151 -3.36 -3.63 -6.65
C ILE A 151 -3.62 -4.55 -7.85
N ALA A 152 -3.18 -5.82 -7.80
CA ALA A 152 -3.38 -6.79 -8.86
C ALA A 152 -4.86 -6.99 -9.21
N LEU A 153 -5.75 -7.03 -8.21
CA LEU A 153 -7.20 -7.14 -8.41
C LEU A 153 -7.79 -5.88 -9.05
N CYS A 154 -7.32 -4.68 -8.70
CA CYS A 154 -7.74 -3.44 -9.34
C CYS A 154 -7.29 -3.39 -10.81
N GLU A 155 -6.08 -3.84 -11.11
CA GLU A 155 -5.58 -3.96 -12.49
C GLU A 155 -6.42 -4.94 -13.30
N ALA A 156 -6.71 -6.13 -12.77
CA ALA A 156 -7.56 -7.13 -13.41
C ALA A 156 -9.01 -6.65 -13.62
N ALA A 157 -9.49 -5.72 -12.76
CA ALA A 157 -10.80 -5.07 -12.92
C ALA A 157 -10.77 -3.86 -13.88
N GLY A 158 -9.64 -3.60 -14.55
CA GLY A 158 -9.50 -2.59 -15.60
C GLY A 158 -9.43 -1.16 -15.08
N TYR A 159 -8.86 -0.93 -13.89
CA TYR A 159 -8.55 0.41 -13.41
C TYR A 159 -7.27 0.94 -14.06
N ASP A 160 -7.33 2.16 -14.61
CA ASP A 160 -6.19 2.81 -15.27
C ASP A 160 -5.20 3.40 -14.27
N ILE A 161 -5.72 3.96 -13.16
CA ILE A 161 -4.95 4.64 -12.13
C ILE A 161 -5.26 3.99 -10.78
N ILE A 162 -4.20 3.60 -10.06
CA ILE A 162 -4.32 3.03 -8.73
C ILE A 162 -3.56 3.94 -7.77
N LEU A 163 -4.30 4.70 -6.96
CA LEU A 163 -3.77 5.58 -5.93
C LEU A 163 -3.66 4.79 -4.62
N VAL A 164 -2.47 4.73 -4.05
CA VAL A 164 -2.22 4.01 -2.80
C VAL A 164 -1.79 5.00 -1.73
N GLU A 165 -2.64 5.19 -0.71
CA GLU A 165 -2.36 6.09 0.41
C GLU A 165 -1.64 5.36 1.56
N SER A 166 -0.51 5.90 2.02
CA SER A 166 0.12 5.44 3.27
C SER A 166 -0.36 6.25 4.47
N VAL A 167 -0.29 5.65 5.67
CA VAL A 167 -0.69 6.33 6.93
C VAL A 167 0.26 7.45 7.36
N GLY A 168 1.46 7.53 6.76
CA GLY A 168 2.45 8.58 7.08
C GLY A 168 3.20 8.36 8.38
N VAL A 169 3.26 7.12 8.90
CA VAL A 169 4.01 6.78 10.12
C VAL A 169 4.80 5.48 9.96
N GLY A 170 6.12 5.55 10.01
CA GLY A 170 6.99 4.40 10.18
C GLY A 170 7.48 3.70 8.91
N GLN A 171 7.70 2.38 8.98
CA GLN A 171 8.28 1.57 7.88
C GLN A 171 7.35 1.40 6.67
N SER A 172 6.05 1.64 6.83
CA SER A 172 5.07 1.56 5.73
C SER A 172 5.35 2.53 4.57
N GLU A 173 6.12 3.58 4.82
CA GLU A 173 6.51 4.55 3.79
C GLU A 173 7.49 3.95 2.78
N THR A 174 8.49 3.19 3.24
CA THR A 174 9.46 2.51 2.37
C THR A 174 8.83 1.30 1.67
N GLU A 175 7.95 0.57 2.36
CA GLU A 175 7.21 -0.55 1.77
C GLU A 175 6.30 -0.11 0.61
N LEU A 176 5.73 1.09 0.70
CA LEU A 176 4.90 1.64 -0.38
C LEU A 176 5.70 1.89 -1.67
N ALA A 177 6.94 2.38 -1.56
CA ALA A 177 7.81 2.60 -2.72
C ALA A 177 8.09 1.29 -3.50
N ASP A 178 8.12 0.15 -2.80
CA ASP A 178 8.29 -1.18 -3.39
C ASP A 178 7.03 -1.75 -4.07
N LEU A 179 5.91 -1.03 -4.06
CA LEU A 179 4.62 -1.50 -4.60
C LEU A 179 4.10 -0.65 -5.76
N VAL A 180 4.67 0.56 -5.95
CA VAL A 180 4.14 1.56 -6.86
C VAL A 180 5.13 1.97 -7.95
N ASP A 181 4.61 2.49 -9.04
CA ASP A 181 5.42 2.96 -10.17
C ASP A 181 5.95 4.36 -9.91
N ILE A 182 5.11 5.22 -9.32
CA ILE A 182 5.41 6.60 -8.96
C ILE A 182 5.22 6.75 -7.45
N TYR A 183 6.25 7.21 -6.77
CA TYR A 183 6.22 7.50 -5.34
C TYR A 183 6.19 9.01 -5.11
N LEU A 184 5.03 9.54 -4.69
CA LEU A 184 4.77 10.95 -4.46
C LEU A 184 4.82 11.26 -2.97
N LEU A 185 5.72 12.16 -2.58
CA LEU A 185 5.82 12.64 -1.20
C LEU A 185 5.12 14.00 -1.05
N LEU A 186 4.05 14.02 -0.25
CA LEU A 186 3.30 15.22 0.07
C LEU A 186 3.90 15.93 1.28
N LEU A 187 4.25 17.20 1.11
CA LEU A 187 4.94 18.02 2.09
C LEU A 187 4.01 19.10 2.66
N LEU A 188 4.25 19.46 3.92
CA LEU A 188 3.60 20.61 4.58
C LEU A 188 4.42 21.89 4.35
N PRO A 189 3.76 23.06 4.21
CA PRO A 189 4.44 24.36 4.22
C PRO A 189 5.08 24.63 5.61
N GLY A 190 6.19 25.34 5.62
CA GLY A 190 6.82 25.80 6.87
C GLY A 190 7.67 24.75 7.59
N GLY A 191 7.82 23.57 7.02
CA GLY A 191 8.67 22.52 7.55
C GLY A 191 10.17 22.77 7.37
N GLY A 192 10.69 23.98 7.62
CA GLY A 192 12.14 24.26 7.60
C GLY A 192 12.90 23.41 8.65
N ASP A 193 12.30 23.20 9.81
CA ASP A 193 12.65 22.10 10.73
C ASP A 193 12.15 20.74 10.23
N GLY A 194 11.23 20.71 9.25
CA GLY A 194 10.60 19.52 8.67
C GLY A 194 11.50 18.74 7.71
N VAL A 195 12.56 19.35 7.13
CA VAL A 195 13.61 18.57 6.45
C VAL A 195 14.30 17.65 7.46
N GLN A 196 14.40 18.04 8.72
CA GLN A 196 14.90 17.20 9.82
C GLN A 196 13.83 16.24 10.37
N GLY A 197 12.54 16.58 10.26
CA GLY A 197 11.42 15.74 10.71
C GLY A 197 10.97 14.68 9.70
N ILE A 198 11.25 14.86 8.40
CA ILE A 198 11.02 13.85 7.37
C ILE A 198 12.28 12.99 7.31
N LYS A 199 12.12 11.69 7.52
CA LYS A 199 13.24 10.75 7.41
C LYS A 199 13.88 10.92 6.04
N ARG A 200 15.17 11.25 6.00
CA ARG A 200 15.95 11.48 4.77
C ARG A 200 15.72 10.40 3.70
N GLY A 201 15.67 9.12 4.12
CA GLY A 201 15.42 8.00 3.25
C GLY A 201 14.07 8.03 2.52
N VAL A 202 13.04 8.71 3.05
CA VAL A 202 11.73 8.83 2.38
C VAL A 202 11.81 9.87 1.25
N VAL A 203 12.57 10.94 1.44
CA VAL A 203 12.80 11.97 0.41
C VAL A 203 13.61 11.38 -0.75
N GLU A 204 14.60 10.57 -0.45
CA GLU A 204 15.47 9.90 -1.45
C GLU A 204 14.72 8.91 -2.34
N LEU A 205 13.60 8.33 -1.85
CA LEU A 205 12.76 7.39 -2.60
C LEU A 205 11.72 8.09 -3.48
N ALA A 206 11.54 9.41 -3.32
CA ALA A 206 10.45 10.12 -3.98
C ALA A 206 10.74 10.38 -5.46
N ASP A 207 9.82 9.97 -6.33
CA ASP A 207 9.83 10.32 -7.74
C ASP A 207 9.32 11.76 -7.97
N MET A 208 8.50 12.29 -7.02
CA MET A 208 7.97 13.66 -7.01
C MET A 208 7.77 14.16 -5.58
N LEU A 209 8.06 15.44 -5.36
CA LEU A 209 7.77 16.16 -4.12
C LEU A 209 6.67 17.19 -4.40
N VAL A 210 5.63 17.22 -3.59
CA VAL A 210 4.53 18.17 -3.74
C VAL A 210 4.29 18.87 -2.41
N VAL A 211 4.53 20.17 -2.35
CA VAL A 211 4.19 21.01 -1.20
C VAL A 211 2.71 21.40 -1.34
N ASN A 212 1.88 20.80 -0.49
CA ASN A 212 0.44 21.07 -0.44
C ASN A 212 0.11 22.32 0.38
N LYS A 213 -1.17 22.70 0.43
CA LYS A 213 -1.67 23.90 1.14
C LYS A 213 -1.05 25.20 0.65
N TYR A 214 -0.82 25.30 -0.66
CA TYR A 214 -0.39 26.54 -1.33
C TYR A 214 -1.57 27.51 -1.48
N ASP A 215 -2.17 27.86 -0.32
CA ASP A 215 -3.33 28.75 -0.22
C ASP A 215 -3.24 29.64 1.03
N GLY A 216 -4.08 30.67 1.10
CA GLY A 216 -4.18 31.56 2.23
C GLY A 216 -2.85 32.08 2.76
N GLU A 217 -2.68 32.01 4.06
CA GLU A 217 -1.47 32.45 4.78
C GLU A 217 -0.24 31.57 4.55
N TYR A 218 -0.46 30.33 4.10
CA TYR A 218 0.61 29.35 3.89
C TYR A 218 1.40 29.55 2.59
N LYS A 219 0.96 30.39 1.66
CA LYS A 219 1.61 30.60 0.34
C LYS A 219 3.10 30.88 0.45
N HIS A 220 3.48 31.87 1.24
CA HIS A 220 4.88 32.25 1.40
C HIS A 220 5.74 31.13 1.99
N LEU A 221 5.19 30.41 2.98
CA LEU A 221 5.85 29.25 3.59
C LEU A 221 6.00 28.11 2.61
N ALA A 222 4.98 27.86 1.76
CA ALA A 222 5.03 26.82 0.74
C ALA A 222 6.09 27.12 -0.33
N GLU A 223 6.20 28.38 -0.79
CA GLU A 223 7.26 28.81 -1.72
C GLU A 223 8.66 28.66 -1.15
N LYS A 224 8.84 29.01 0.13
CA LYS A 224 10.10 28.80 0.84
C LYS A 224 10.43 27.30 0.92
N SER A 225 9.49 26.48 1.37
CA SER A 225 9.67 25.03 1.46
C SER A 225 10.02 24.42 0.10
N ARG A 226 9.36 24.85 -0.98
CA ARG A 226 9.69 24.41 -2.35
C ARG A 226 11.15 24.68 -2.71
N LYS A 227 11.65 25.89 -2.42
CA LYS A 227 13.05 26.26 -2.69
C LYS A 227 14.03 25.42 -1.88
N ASP A 228 13.75 25.25 -0.60
CA ASP A 228 14.61 24.49 0.31
C ASP A 228 14.70 23.02 -0.10
N PHE A 229 13.56 22.40 -0.42
CA PHE A 229 13.52 21.02 -0.91
C PHE A 229 14.13 20.87 -2.31
N ALA A 230 13.94 21.82 -3.20
CA ALA A 230 14.55 21.78 -4.53
C ALA A 230 16.08 21.84 -4.45
N LEU A 231 16.62 22.64 -3.54
CA LEU A 231 18.07 22.72 -3.30
C LEU A 231 18.61 21.42 -2.72
N SER A 232 17.97 20.88 -1.68
CA SER A 232 18.38 19.62 -1.07
C SER A 232 18.29 18.46 -2.06
N ASN A 233 17.21 18.41 -2.86
CA ASN A 233 16.94 17.32 -3.78
C ASN A 233 17.87 17.34 -5.01
N SER A 234 18.45 18.48 -5.36
CA SER A 234 19.42 18.60 -6.47
C SER A 234 20.71 17.78 -6.23
N LEU A 235 20.95 17.33 -5.00
CA LEU A 235 22.09 16.51 -4.61
C LEU A 235 21.86 15.00 -4.83
N PHE A 236 20.61 14.59 -5.08
CA PHE A 236 20.27 13.19 -5.28
C PHE A 236 20.14 12.85 -6.77
N HIS A 237 20.61 11.68 -7.15
CA HIS A 237 20.43 11.14 -8.48
C HIS A 237 19.25 10.17 -8.46
N HIS A 238 18.38 10.31 -9.45
CA HIS A 238 17.26 9.41 -9.64
C HIS A 238 17.68 8.22 -10.52
N ASP A 239 17.12 7.02 -10.24
CA ASP A 239 17.43 5.82 -11.00
C ASP A 239 16.94 5.88 -12.47
N LEU A 240 15.86 6.62 -12.74
CA LEU A 240 15.43 6.92 -14.10
C LEU A 240 16.33 8.01 -14.68
N ALA A 241 17.10 7.66 -15.72
CA ALA A 241 18.00 8.61 -16.37
C ALA A 241 17.23 9.85 -16.87
N GLU A 242 17.89 11.00 -16.80
CA GLU A 242 17.33 12.31 -17.19
C GLU A 242 16.16 12.80 -16.33
N TRP A 243 15.58 11.99 -15.44
CA TRP A 243 14.56 12.46 -14.54
C TRP A 243 15.16 13.29 -13.40
N ARG A 244 14.70 14.51 -13.30
CA ARG A 244 14.97 15.37 -12.14
C ARG A 244 13.72 15.44 -11.29
N VAL A 245 13.78 14.94 -10.07
CA VAL A 245 12.65 14.92 -9.15
C VAL A 245 12.10 16.33 -8.96
N PRO A 246 10.88 16.62 -9.43
CA PRO A 246 10.31 17.96 -9.32
C PRO A 246 9.82 18.25 -7.90
N VAL A 247 9.89 19.52 -7.50
CA VAL A 247 9.24 20.04 -6.29
C VAL A 247 8.13 20.98 -6.70
N LEU A 248 6.89 20.55 -6.57
CA LEU A 248 5.70 21.23 -7.05
C LEU A 248 4.93 21.90 -5.91
N LEU A 249 4.11 22.88 -6.23
CA LEU A 249 3.19 23.53 -5.30
C LEU A 249 1.76 23.20 -5.70
N CYS A 250 0.91 22.88 -4.72
CA CYS A 250 -0.52 22.73 -4.95
C CYS A 250 -1.36 23.16 -3.75
N SER A 251 -2.63 23.47 -4.01
CA SER A 251 -3.66 23.57 -2.99
C SER A 251 -4.75 22.56 -3.31
N SER A 252 -4.87 21.54 -2.49
CA SER A 252 -5.93 20.52 -2.66
C SER A 252 -7.32 21.08 -2.41
N THR A 253 -7.45 22.10 -1.55
CA THR A 253 -8.73 22.73 -1.21
C THR A 253 -9.21 23.73 -2.27
N GLU A 254 -8.27 24.47 -2.88
CA GLU A 254 -8.58 25.43 -3.94
C GLU A 254 -8.43 24.83 -5.36
N ASN A 255 -8.11 23.54 -5.48
CA ASN A 255 -7.88 22.85 -6.74
C ASN A 255 -6.87 23.59 -7.65
N LYS A 256 -5.73 24.03 -7.08
CA LYS A 256 -4.69 24.77 -7.79
C LYS A 256 -3.40 23.97 -7.90
N GLY A 257 -2.68 24.10 -9.02
CA GLY A 257 -1.36 23.49 -9.26
C GLY A 257 -1.42 22.01 -9.68
N PHE A 258 -2.61 21.42 -9.83
CA PHE A 258 -2.78 20.02 -10.24
C PHE A 258 -2.42 19.78 -11.70
N GLU A 259 -2.56 20.79 -12.58
CA GLU A 259 -2.12 20.70 -13.97
C GLU A 259 -0.62 20.37 -14.05
N SER A 260 0.18 21.04 -13.24
CA SER A 260 1.63 20.76 -13.17
C SER A 260 1.94 19.39 -12.58
N VAL A 261 1.15 18.93 -11.59
CA VAL A 261 1.29 17.58 -11.03
C VAL A 261 0.99 16.53 -12.09
N LEU A 262 -0.11 16.68 -12.82
CA LEU A 262 -0.52 15.76 -13.90
C LEU A 262 0.49 15.74 -15.03
N GLU A 263 0.97 16.93 -15.47
CA GLU A 263 2.01 17.03 -16.50
C GLU A 263 3.29 16.27 -16.11
N LYS A 264 3.71 16.39 -14.85
CA LYS A 264 4.89 15.65 -14.37
C LYS A 264 4.64 14.16 -14.23
N ILE A 265 3.43 13.72 -13.83
CA ILE A 265 3.04 12.31 -13.86
C ILE A 265 3.11 11.75 -15.28
N ASP A 266 2.48 12.45 -16.23
CA ASP A 266 2.48 12.04 -17.65
C ASP A 266 3.90 12.00 -18.22
N GLY A 267 4.74 12.99 -17.91
CA GLY A 267 6.15 13.05 -18.32
C GLY A 267 7.00 11.90 -17.72
N PHE A 268 6.81 11.59 -16.45
CA PHE A 268 7.49 10.45 -15.80
C PHE A 268 7.11 9.13 -16.46
N VAL A 269 5.83 8.92 -16.72
CA VAL A 269 5.33 7.70 -17.37
C VAL A 269 5.88 7.57 -18.79
N ALA A 270 5.91 8.66 -19.56
CA ALA A 270 6.43 8.64 -20.92
C ALA A 270 7.92 8.27 -20.94
N LEU A 271 8.73 8.95 -20.12
CA LEU A 271 10.18 8.69 -20.02
C LEU A 271 10.47 7.27 -19.48
N SER A 272 9.70 6.82 -18.49
CA SER A 272 9.83 5.47 -17.93
C SER A 272 9.55 4.37 -18.94
N LYS A 273 8.56 4.57 -19.81
CA LYS A 273 8.24 3.62 -20.89
C LYS A 273 9.32 3.62 -21.97
N GLU A 274 9.81 4.79 -22.37
CA GLU A 274 10.86 4.94 -23.37
C GLU A 274 12.15 4.21 -22.94
N GLN A 275 12.52 4.30 -21.67
CA GLN A 275 13.72 3.68 -21.12
C GLN A 275 13.51 2.26 -20.58
N SER A 276 12.32 1.68 -20.72
CA SER A 276 11.93 0.39 -20.11
C SER A 276 12.14 0.36 -18.58
N PHE A 277 12.21 1.53 -17.94
CA PHE A 277 12.39 1.66 -16.50
C PHE A 277 11.20 1.09 -15.72
N TYR A 278 10.02 1.28 -16.27
CA TYR A 278 8.75 0.85 -15.68
C TYR A 278 8.71 -0.67 -15.46
N SER A 279 8.98 -1.44 -16.52
CA SER A 279 9.01 -2.90 -16.45
C SER A 279 10.14 -3.42 -15.58
N GLN A 280 11.33 -2.81 -15.65
CA GLN A 280 12.46 -3.17 -14.80
C GLN A 280 12.18 -2.89 -13.32
N LYS A 281 11.53 -1.74 -12.98
CA LYS A 281 11.15 -1.39 -11.60
C LYS A 281 10.17 -2.44 -11.06
N ARG A 282 9.11 -2.78 -11.84
CA ARG A 282 8.12 -3.80 -11.45
C ARG A 282 8.75 -5.18 -11.27
N ALA A 283 9.62 -5.61 -12.18
CA ALA A 283 10.33 -6.89 -12.04
C ALA A 283 11.18 -6.99 -10.76
N LYS A 284 11.92 -5.93 -10.42
CA LYS A 284 12.67 -5.85 -9.15
C LYS A 284 11.74 -5.87 -7.92
N GLN A 285 10.61 -5.18 -7.99
CA GLN A 285 9.60 -5.18 -6.93
C GLN A 285 9.00 -6.58 -6.74
N ASP A 286 8.72 -7.29 -7.83
CA ASP A 286 8.18 -8.65 -7.81
C ASP A 286 9.17 -9.64 -7.21
N GLU A 287 10.44 -9.57 -7.61
CA GLU A 287 11.51 -10.40 -7.05
C GLU A 287 11.68 -10.14 -5.54
N LYS A 288 11.75 -8.88 -5.14
CA LYS A 288 11.86 -8.49 -3.72
C LYS A 288 10.68 -9.02 -2.90
N TRP A 289 9.46 -8.83 -3.41
CA TRP A 289 8.25 -9.30 -2.76
C TRP A 289 8.22 -10.83 -2.64
N LEU A 290 8.55 -11.56 -3.73
CA LEU A 290 8.59 -13.02 -3.74
C LEU A 290 9.59 -13.55 -2.70
N ASN A 291 10.79 -12.98 -2.66
CA ASN A 291 11.82 -13.34 -1.68
C ASN A 291 11.32 -13.11 -0.23
N GLN A 292 10.58 -12.04 0.02
CA GLN A 292 10.00 -11.77 1.33
C GLN A 292 8.90 -12.75 1.69
N GLN A 293 8.04 -13.13 0.72
CA GLN A 293 7.01 -14.15 0.94
C GLN A 293 7.59 -15.53 1.24
N ILE A 294 8.63 -15.94 0.48
CA ILE A 294 9.34 -17.20 0.73
C ILE A 294 9.91 -17.22 2.14
N LYS A 295 10.61 -16.16 2.57
CA LYS A 295 11.13 -16.05 3.95
C LYS A 295 10.02 -16.17 4.99
N THR A 296 8.89 -15.50 4.78
CA THR A 296 7.73 -15.55 5.69
C THR A 296 7.16 -16.95 5.80
N VAL A 297 6.98 -17.65 4.67
CA VAL A 297 6.50 -19.04 4.65
C VAL A 297 7.48 -19.98 5.34
N LEU A 298 8.78 -19.83 5.07
CA LEU A 298 9.83 -20.64 5.70
C LEU A 298 9.87 -20.44 7.22
N ILE A 299 9.83 -19.18 7.68
CA ILE A 299 9.79 -18.88 9.13
C ILE A 299 8.54 -19.47 9.78
N HIS A 300 7.37 -19.32 9.12
CA HIS A 300 6.14 -19.90 9.67
C HIS A 300 6.20 -21.44 9.77
N LYS A 301 6.70 -22.09 8.72
CA LYS A 301 6.88 -23.54 8.73
C LYS A 301 7.92 -23.99 9.75
N ALA A 302 9.03 -23.27 9.87
CA ALA A 302 10.03 -23.52 10.90
C ALA A 302 9.45 -23.39 12.31
N ASN A 303 8.67 -22.33 12.58
CA ASN A 303 7.99 -22.16 13.87
C ASN A 303 7.03 -23.31 14.19
N GLN A 304 6.30 -23.83 13.20
CA GLN A 304 5.43 -25.00 13.38
C GLN A 304 6.20 -26.30 13.65
N LEU A 305 7.32 -26.51 12.95
CA LEU A 305 8.12 -27.75 13.06
C LEU A 305 8.95 -27.81 14.36
N PHE A 306 9.49 -26.65 14.77
CA PHE A 306 10.46 -26.56 15.87
C PHE A 306 9.87 -25.99 17.16
N ASP A 307 8.58 -25.63 17.16
CA ASP A 307 7.87 -25.09 18.35
C ASP A 307 8.59 -23.90 19.01
N VAL A 308 9.22 -23.06 18.18
CA VAL A 308 10.09 -21.95 18.61
C VAL A 308 9.36 -20.99 19.58
N GLU A 309 8.07 -20.76 19.37
CA GLU A 309 7.28 -19.87 20.22
C GLU A 309 7.15 -20.41 21.67
N ASN A 310 7.00 -21.70 21.86
CA ASN A 310 6.93 -22.27 23.20
C ASN A 310 8.31 -22.24 23.87
N HIS A 311 9.39 -22.47 23.15
CA HIS A 311 10.75 -22.30 23.67
C HIS A 311 11.05 -20.84 24.05
N LEU A 312 10.49 -19.85 23.32
CA LEU A 312 10.62 -18.43 23.68
C LEU A 312 9.82 -18.08 24.94
N LYS A 313 8.66 -18.70 25.14
CA LYS A 313 7.75 -18.45 26.30
C LYS A 313 8.19 -19.17 27.57
N ASP A 314 9.06 -20.17 27.45
CA ASP A 314 9.56 -20.90 28.62
C ASP A 314 10.35 -19.98 29.55
N LYS A 315 9.71 -19.69 30.71
CA LYS A 315 10.27 -18.82 31.77
C LYS A 315 11.20 -19.57 32.72
N SER A 316 11.37 -20.89 32.57
CA SER A 316 12.18 -21.71 33.49
C SER A 316 13.68 -21.43 33.39
N THR A 317 14.11 -20.79 32.33
CA THR A 317 15.51 -20.39 32.13
C THR A 317 15.71 -18.92 32.51
N THR A 318 16.17 -18.67 33.71
CA THR A 318 16.73 -17.36 34.20
C THR A 318 18.07 -17.01 33.51
N THR A 319 18.33 -17.52 32.33
CA THR A 319 19.56 -17.38 31.58
C THR A 319 19.58 -16.15 30.71
N SER A 320 20.76 -15.60 30.45
CA SER A 320 20.92 -14.45 29.54
C SER A 320 20.30 -14.73 28.15
N THR A 321 19.86 -13.68 27.46
CA THR A 321 19.28 -13.77 26.11
C THR A 321 20.15 -14.56 25.12
N PHE A 322 21.47 -14.45 25.22
CA PHE A 322 22.42 -15.19 24.38
C PHE A 322 22.42 -16.70 24.64
N LYS A 323 22.34 -17.11 25.91
CA LYS A 323 22.22 -18.55 26.25
C LYS A 323 20.90 -19.12 25.80
N LYS A 324 19.82 -18.34 25.88
CA LYS A 324 18.50 -18.72 25.36
C LYS A 324 18.50 -18.90 23.83
N LEU A 325 19.18 -17.99 23.11
CA LEU A 325 19.37 -18.11 21.66
C LEU A 325 20.13 -19.39 21.30
N GLN A 326 21.24 -19.67 21.99
CA GLN A 326 22.03 -20.88 21.75
C GLN A 326 21.25 -22.15 22.05
N TYR A 327 20.44 -22.17 23.11
CA TYR A 327 19.55 -23.29 23.41
C TYR A 327 18.55 -23.54 22.26
N ILE A 328 17.90 -22.48 21.76
CA ILE A 328 16.95 -22.58 20.64
C ILE A 328 17.66 -23.07 19.36
N GLN A 329 18.87 -22.56 19.06
CA GLN A 329 19.67 -23.03 17.92
C GLN A 329 19.95 -24.53 18.02
N ASN A 330 20.44 -25.02 19.16
CA ASN A 330 20.70 -26.43 19.36
C ASN A 330 19.42 -27.29 19.27
N ALA A 331 18.27 -26.79 19.76
CA ALA A 331 17.01 -27.51 19.66
C ALA A 331 16.54 -27.62 18.19
N ILE A 332 16.71 -26.57 17.39
CA ILE A 332 16.42 -26.57 15.94
C ILE A 332 17.34 -27.58 15.22
N GLU A 333 18.65 -27.55 15.47
CA GLU A 333 19.63 -28.44 14.85
C GLU A 333 19.31 -29.91 15.17
N ASN A 334 19.07 -30.24 16.45
CA ASN A 334 18.73 -31.60 16.88
C ASN A 334 17.45 -32.10 16.19
N ARG A 335 16.41 -31.24 16.08
CA ARG A 335 15.17 -31.60 15.42
C ARG A 335 15.36 -31.78 13.92
N PHE A 336 16.20 -30.96 13.30
CA PHE A 336 16.55 -31.08 11.89
C PHE A 336 17.26 -32.42 11.61
N HIS A 337 18.23 -32.82 12.44
CA HIS A 337 18.89 -34.13 12.34
C HIS A 337 17.93 -35.28 12.50
N GLN A 338 16.96 -35.22 13.45
CA GLN A 338 15.92 -36.24 13.60
C GLN A 338 15.04 -36.37 12.34
N LEU A 339 14.69 -35.27 11.69
CA LEU A 339 13.86 -35.28 10.48
C LEU A 339 14.61 -35.78 9.26
N MET A 340 15.95 -35.55 9.18
CA MET A 340 16.79 -36.03 8.10
C MET A 340 17.26 -37.47 8.30
N GLY A 341 17.42 -37.92 9.55
CA GLY A 341 17.85 -39.30 9.87
C GLY A 341 16.75 -40.35 9.75
N ASN A 342 15.48 -39.98 9.59
CA ASN A 342 14.36 -40.90 9.36
C ASN A 342 14.07 -41.14 7.87
N LYS A 343 15.03 -40.91 7.00
CA LYS A 343 14.92 -41.12 5.53
C LYS A 343 15.74 -42.32 5.05
N ASP A 344 15.84 -43.40 5.88
CA ASP A 344 16.33 -44.70 5.44
C ASP A 344 15.17 -45.71 5.39
#